data_de7ceafd11c208dbbde6634e23f94469
#
_entry.id   de7ceafd11c208dbbde6634e23f94469
#
_cell.length_a   1.000
_cell.length_b   1.000
_cell.length_c   1.000
_cell.angle_alpha   90.00
_cell.angle_beta   90.00
_cell.angle_gamma   90.00
#
_symmetry.space_group_name_H-M   'P 1'
#
loop_
_entity.id
_entity.type
_entity.pdbx_description
1 polymer ?
#
loop_
_entity_poly.entity_id
_entity_poly.type
_entity_poly.pdbx_seq_one_letter_code
_entity_poly.pdbx_strand_id
1 'polypeptide(L)'
;YVVVLPIPRGSVHPLLLWDTGGGHARPDPYHYVRIVRGEATGRSPGHDLLVVGGEDHKTGQDADAEGHYDALEAWTRERFPVAGPALHRWSGQILEPVDALAHIGLDPGSNHPVYVATGDSGNGMTHGTIAGVLLTDLLVGRENPWERLYDPGRVTLGASGVYARENANVAGRYADWLRKGDVASLDDLARGAGAILVRGLRRLAVYRDLEGGLHACSAVCPHLGCVVHWNGVESSWDCPCHGSRFDELGRVVNGPANRDLAPATLDESARAVVLPEGPIPAPEGPIPANPGAT
;
A
#
# COMPACT_ATOMS: atom_id res chain seq x y z
N TYR A 1 -2.79 7.75 5.39
CA TYR A 1 -2.63 9.12 4.87
C TYR A 1 -1.92 10.00 5.88
N VAL A 2 -1.24 11.03 5.42
CA VAL A 2 -0.56 12.02 6.27
C VAL A 2 -0.78 13.42 5.69
N VAL A 3 -1.05 14.38 6.58
CA VAL A 3 -1.11 15.79 6.25
C VAL A 3 -0.18 16.59 7.18
N VAL A 4 0.40 17.67 6.66
CA VAL A 4 1.26 18.58 7.43
C VAL A 4 0.67 19.98 7.40
N LEU A 5 0.32 20.51 8.56
CA LEU A 5 -0.27 21.83 8.69
C LEU A 5 0.63 22.74 9.54
N PRO A 6 0.80 24.01 9.15
CA PRO A 6 1.51 24.97 9.97
C PRO A 6 0.64 25.40 11.16
N ILE A 7 1.26 25.57 12.32
CA ILE A 7 0.63 26.11 13.53
C ILE A 7 1.48 27.25 14.06
N PRO A 8 0.91 28.25 14.77
CA PRO A 8 1.69 29.26 15.45
C PRO A 8 2.68 28.64 16.43
N ARG A 9 3.89 29.17 16.47
CA ARG A 9 4.96 28.62 17.28
C ARG A 9 4.55 28.52 18.76
N GLY A 10 4.73 27.35 19.34
CA GLY A 10 4.42 27.07 20.74
C GLY A 10 2.93 27.03 21.08
N SER A 11 2.03 27.13 20.08
CA SER A 11 0.58 27.08 20.33
C SER A 11 0.08 25.70 20.74
N VAL A 12 0.83 24.65 20.42
CA VAL A 12 0.53 23.27 20.80
C VAL A 12 1.75 22.69 21.54
N HIS A 13 1.52 22.00 22.64
CA HIS A 13 2.59 21.35 23.39
C HIS A 13 3.22 20.22 22.58
N PRO A 14 4.56 20.03 22.57
CA PRO A 14 5.24 19.00 21.77
C PRO A 14 5.03 17.60 22.36
N LEU A 15 3.90 17.00 22.03
CA LEU A 15 3.51 15.64 22.41
C LEU A 15 3.38 14.76 21.17
N LEU A 16 3.54 13.46 21.36
CA LEU A 16 2.98 12.45 20.48
C LEU A 16 1.57 12.14 21.00
N LEU A 17 0.58 12.40 20.18
CA LEU A 17 -0.80 12.12 20.49
C LEU A 17 -1.27 10.98 19.60
N TRP A 18 -2.09 10.12 20.17
CA TRP A 18 -2.68 8.99 19.46
C TRP A 18 -4.10 8.81 19.98
N ASP A 19 -5.08 8.75 19.11
CA ASP A 19 -6.42 8.34 19.49
C ASP A 19 -6.59 6.82 19.27
N THR A 20 -7.61 6.27 19.87
CA THR A 20 -7.89 4.83 19.79
C THR A 20 -9.04 4.54 18.81
N GLY A 21 -9.42 5.52 17.98
CA GLY A 21 -10.66 5.43 17.23
C GLY A 21 -11.91 5.36 18.14
N GLY A 22 -13.07 5.16 17.59
CA GLY A 22 -14.33 5.22 18.34
C GLY A 22 -14.72 3.99 19.15
N GLY A 23 -13.90 2.92 19.24
CA GLY A 23 -14.35 1.72 19.94
C GLY A 23 -13.35 0.57 20.07
N HIS A 24 -13.58 -0.27 21.08
CA HIS A 24 -12.70 -1.38 21.47
C HIS A 24 -12.80 -2.64 20.61
N ALA A 25 -13.63 -2.68 19.56
CA ALA A 25 -13.96 -3.92 18.86
C ALA A 25 -13.42 -4.04 17.42
N ARG A 26 -12.87 -2.97 16.85
CA ARG A 26 -12.18 -2.94 15.55
C ARG A 26 -11.14 -1.83 15.60
N PRO A 27 -10.02 -1.93 14.88
CA PRO A 27 -9.24 -0.77 14.56
C PRO A 27 -10.08 0.12 13.62
N ASP A 28 -10.92 0.99 14.21
CA ASP A 28 -11.38 2.17 13.50
C ASP A 28 -10.13 2.96 13.12
N PRO A 29 -10.13 3.68 12.00
CA PRO A 29 -8.99 4.49 11.61
C PRO A 29 -8.57 5.34 12.81
N TYR A 30 -7.40 5.06 13.35
CA TYR A 30 -6.81 5.82 14.41
C TYR A 30 -6.04 6.99 13.83
N HIS A 31 -5.94 8.06 14.62
CA HIS A 31 -5.17 9.23 14.23
C HIS A 31 -3.95 9.36 15.13
N TYR A 32 -2.84 9.76 14.56
CA TYR A 32 -1.64 10.08 15.31
C TYR A 32 -1.15 11.48 14.94
N VAL A 33 -0.67 12.21 15.95
CA VAL A 33 -0.24 13.60 15.80
C VAL A 33 1.16 13.76 16.36
N ARG A 34 2.03 14.37 15.58
CA ARG A 34 3.37 14.76 15.97
C ARG A 34 3.59 16.25 15.71
N ILE A 35 4.18 16.96 16.69
CA ILE A 35 4.61 18.34 16.50
C ILE A 35 6.10 18.37 16.15
N VAL A 36 6.44 19.03 15.06
CA VAL A 36 7.82 19.28 14.64
C VAL A 36 8.09 20.76 14.80
N ARG A 37 9.11 21.11 15.62
CA ARG A 37 9.49 22.50 15.86
C ARG A 37 10.07 23.11 14.58
N GLY A 38 9.61 24.32 14.22
CA GLY A 38 10.06 25.00 13.02
C GLY A 38 11.56 25.31 13.00
N GLU A 39 12.18 25.48 14.18
CA GLU A 39 13.64 25.61 14.30
C GLU A 39 14.40 24.38 13.84
N ALA A 40 13.84 23.18 14.09
CA ALA A 40 14.48 21.91 13.73
C ALA A 40 14.54 21.70 12.21
N THR A 41 13.67 22.36 11.46
CA THR A 41 13.59 22.18 9.99
C THR A 41 14.39 23.22 9.21
N GLY A 42 14.77 24.33 9.84
CA GLY A 42 15.44 25.46 9.18
C GLY A 42 14.60 26.15 8.07
N ARG A 43 13.39 25.65 7.80
CA ARG A 43 12.55 26.06 6.65
C ARG A 43 11.30 26.85 7.02
N SER A 44 10.94 26.95 8.29
CA SER A 44 9.72 27.61 8.74
C SER A 44 9.99 28.51 9.95
N PRO A 45 10.70 29.65 9.79
CA PRO A 45 10.87 30.59 10.89
C PRO A 45 9.50 31.18 11.25
N GLY A 46 9.04 30.92 12.49
CA GLY A 46 7.81 31.48 13.04
C GLY A 46 6.63 30.51 13.18
N HIS A 47 6.71 29.30 12.61
CA HIS A 47 5.67 28.28 12.74
C HIS A 47 6.26 26.96 13.20
N ASP A 48 5.50 26.20 13.99
CA ASP A 48 5.70 24.78 14.17
C ASP A 48 4.86 24.00 13.14
N LEU A 49 5.16 22.72 12.91
CA LEU A 49 4.42 21.88 11.99
C LEU A 49 3.67 20.80 12.77
N LEU A 50 2.40 20.67 12.47
CA LEU A 50 1.55 19.59 12.92
C LEU A 50 1.57 18.50 11.83
N VAL A 51 2.12 17.33 12.12
CA VAL A 51 2.12 16.16 11.25
C VAL A 51 1.05 15.22 11.78
N VAL A 52 0.02 14.99 10.98
CA VAL A 52 -1.14 14.20 11.35
C VAL A 52 -1.32 13.05 10.36
N GLY A 53 -1.47 11.84 10.86
CA GLY A 53 -1.75 10.67 10.05
C GLY A 53 -2.98 9.91 10.53
N GLY A 54 -3.59 9.17 9.61
CA GLY A 54 -4.81 8.41 9.84
C GLY A 54 -5.58 8.14 8.55
N GLU A 55 -6.87 7.86 8.69
CA GLU A 55 -7.80 7.58 7.59
C GLU A 55 -7.35 6.41 6.70
N ASP A 56 -6.88 5.33 7.32
CA ASP A 56 -6.33 4.18 6.63
C ASP A 56 -7.42 3.37 5.90
N HIS A 57 -7.09 2.88 4.71
CA HIS A 57 -7.92 1.95 3.95
C HIS A 57 -7.09 0.89 3.24
N LYS A 58 -7.72 -0.15 2.74
CA LYS A 58 -7.02 -1.19 1.97
C LYS A 58 -6.65 -0.68 0.58
N THR A 59 -5.37 -0.75 0.24
CA THR A 59 -4.83 -0.33 -1.05
C THR A 59 -5.64 -0.91 -2.22
N GLY A 60 -6.01 -0.05 -3.16
CA GLY A 60 -6.77 -0.40 -4.36
C GLY A 60 -8.23 -0.78 -4.13
N GLN A 61 -8.77 -0.65 -2.91
CA GLN A 61 -10.16 -0.97 -2.59
C GLN A 61 -11.06 0.26 -2.38
N ASP A 62 -10.49 1.43 -2.34
CA ASP A 62 -11.21 2.69 -2.28
C ASP A 62 -10.78 3.59 -3.44
N ALA A 63 -11.75 4.20 -4.11
CA ALA A 63 -11.53 5.11 -5.24
C ALA A 63 -11.45 6.58 -4.81
N ASP A 64 -11.83 6.90 -3.57
CA ASP A 64 -11.89 8.28 -3.05
C ASP A 64 -10.68 8.61 -2.16
N ALA A 65 -9.48 8.52 -2.72
CA ALA A 65 -8.27 8.86 -2.00
C ALA A 65 -8.22 10.34 -1.54
N GLU A 66 -8.83 11.26 -2.29
CA GLU A 66 -8.92 12.68 -1.89
C GLU A 66 -9.81 12.86 -0.67
N GLY A 67 -10.94 12.13 -0.60
CA GLY A 67 -11.84 12.17 0.55
C GLY A 67 -11.16 11.77 1.87
N HIS A 68 -10.19 10.87 1.84
CA HIS A 68 -9.40 10.52 3.03
C HIS A 68 -8.51 11.69 3.51
N TYR A 69 -7.89 12.45 2.60
CA TYR A 69 -7.15 13.65 2.97
C TYR A 69 -8.07 14.73 3.54
N ASP A 70 -9.22 14.94 2.93
CA ASP A 70 -10.20 15.93 3.40
C ASP A 70 -10.75 15.57 4.78
N ALA A 71 -11.05 14.31 5.02
CA ALA A 71 -11.47 13.81 6.33
C ALA A 71 -10.38 14.04 7.40
N LEU A 72 -9.12 13.71 7.07
CA LEU A 72 -7.99 13.89 7.97
C LEU A 72 -7.73 15.37 8.29
N GLU A 73 -7.86 16.26 7.29
CA GLU A 73 -7.77 17.70 7.52
C GLU A 73 -8.93 18.24 8.36
N ALA A 74 -10.16 17.79 8.10
CA ALA A 74 -11.34 18.17 8.89
C ALA A 74 -11.18 17.74 10.35
N TRP A 75 -10.78 16.47 10.58
CA TRP A 75 -10.47 15.94 11.90
C TRP A 75 -9.41 16.78 12.62
N THR A 76 -8.36 17.17 11.90
CA THR A 76 -7.26 17.97 12.43
C THR A 76 -7.73 19.36 12.85
N ARG A 77 -8.49 20.07 12.01
CA ARG A 77 -8.97 21.43 12.32
C ARG A 77 -9.99 21.47 13.44
N GLU A 78 -10.81 20.43 13.58
CA GLU A 78 -11.73 20.31 14.71
C GLU A 78 -10.98 20.29 16.06
N ARG A 79 -9.84 19.59 16.12
CA ARG A 79 -9.05 19.40 17.36
C ARG A 79 -7.98 20.45 17.55
N PHE A 80 -7.48 20.99 16.47
CA PHE A 80 -6.44 22.03 16.44
C PHE A 80 -6.90 23.23 15.59
N PRO A 81 -7.82 24.06 16.10
CA PRO A 81 -8.39 25.19 15.36
C PRO A 81 -7.37 26.24 14.91
N VAL A 82 -6.17 26.20 15.48
CA VAL A 82 -5.03 27.09 15.12
C VAL A 82 -4.27 26.62 13.88
N ALA A 83 -4.61 25.42 13.33
CA ALA A 83 -3.94 24.85 12.17
C ALA A 83 -4.30 25.61 10.89
N GLY A 84 -3.26 26.01 10.15
CA GLY A 84 -3.40 26.63 8.82
C GLY A 84 -3.73 25.61 7.72
N PRO A 85 -3.72 26.04 6.45
CA PRO A 85 -3.90 25.13 5.31
C PRO A 85 -2.80 24.07 5.27
N ALA A 86 -3.12 22.87 4.77
CA ALA A 86 -2.13 21.83 4.59
C ALA A 86 -1.02 22.27 3.63
N LEU A 87 0.23 22.08 4.04
CA LEU A 87 1.42 22.37 3.24
C LEU A 87 1.90 21.17 2.45
N HIS A 88 1.71 19.96 3.01
CA HIS A 88 2.11 18.69 2.40
C HIS A 88 1.07 17.63 2.68
N ARG A 89 0.91 16.74 1.72
CA ARG A 89 0.08 15.54 1.78
C ARG A 89 0.85 14.39 1.15
N TRP A 90 0.77 13.21 1.75
CA TRP A 90 1.28 11.95 1.15
C TRP A 90 0.60 10.76 1.77
N SER A 91 0.65 9.62 1.11
CA SER A 91 0.27 8.34 1.68
C SER A 91 1.47 7.40 1.78
N GLY A 92 1.37 6.38 2.62
CA GLY A 92 2.33 5.31 2.75
C GLY A 92 1.61 3.99 2.95
N GLN A 93 2.12 2.93 2.33
CA GLN A 93 1.57 1.60 2.54
C GLN A 93 2.20 0.95 3.76
N ILE A 94 1.38 0.29 4.56
CA ILE A 94 1.80 -0.58 5.66
C ILE A 94 1.38 -2.02 5.36
N LEU A 95 2.17 -2.97 5.82
CA LEU A 95 1.87 -4.39 5.73
C LEU A 95 1.35 -4.86 7.09
N GLU A 96 0.09 -5.30 7.13
CA GLU A 96 -0.54 -5.82 8.33
C GLU A 96 -0.62 -7.34 8.31
N PRO A 97 0.18 -8.04 9.10
CA PRO A 97 0.02 -9.47 9.32
C PRO A 97 -1.32 -9.78 9.98
N VAL A 98 -1.86 -10.97 9.73
CA VAL A 98 -3.18 -11.37 10.27
C VAL A 98 -3.24 -11.43 11.80
N ASP A 99 -2.09 -11.46 12.47
CA ASP A 99 -1.94 -11.48 13.92
C ASP A 99 -1.33 -10.17 14.49
N ALA A 100 -1.20 -9.14 13.64
CA ALA A 100 -0.66 -7.81 13.97
C ALA A 100 0.79 -7.81 14.48
N LEU A 101 1.55 -8.91 14.32
CA LEU A 101 2.95 -8.99 14.69
C LEU A 101 3.85 -9.12 13.46
N ALA A 102 4.98 -8.41 13.46
CA ALA A 102 5.98 -8.53 12.40
C ALA A 102 6.50 -9.97 12.27
N HIS A 103 6.99 -10.30 11.07
CA HIS A 103 7.73 -11.52 10.80
C HIS A 103 9.22 -11.19 10.80
N ILE A 104 9.98 -11.70 11.77
CA ILE A 104 11.39 -11.41 11.94
C ILE A 104 12.13 -12.72 12.24
N GLY A 105 13.02 -13.15 11.35
CA GLY A 105 13.76 -14.37 11.53
C GLY A 105 14.21 -14.99 10.22
N LEU A 106 14.49 -16.29 10.23
CA LEU A 106 14.88 -17.04 9.06
C LEU A 106 13.68 -17.25 8.14
N ASP A 107 13.84 -17.01 6.85
CA ASP A 107 12.81 -17.27 5.84
C ASP A 107 12.58 -18.78 5.69
N PRO A 108 11.40 -19.31 6.04
CA PRO A 108 11.11 -20.75 5.94
C PRO A 108 10.98 -21.24 4.49
N GLY A 109 10.82 -20.35 3.53
CA GLY A 109 10.71 -20.66 2.10
C GLY A 109 12.05 -20.70 1.37
N SER A 110 13.15 -20.29 2.01
CA SER A 110 14.46 -20.23 1.38
C SER A 110 15.31 -21.45 1.67
N ASN A 111 15.98 -21.97 0.63
CA ASN A 111 17.01 -23.02 0.77
C ASN A 111 18.38 -22.47 1.27
N HIS A 112 18.50 -21.19 1.42
CA HIS A 112 19.67 -20.49 1.92
C HIS A 112 19.33 -19.73 3.20
N PRO A 113 20.29 -19.43 4.07
CA PRO A 113 20.05 -18.67 5.31
C PRO A 113 19.73 -17.20 4.99
N VAL A 114 18.51 -16.94 4.55
CA VAL A 114 17.96 -15.60 4.31
C VAL A 114 17.17 -15.19 5.55
N TYR A 115 17.51 -14.05 6.13
CA TYR A 115 16.78 -13.47 7.23
C TYR A 115 15.88 -12.34 6.74
N VAL A 116 14.66 -12.30 7.25
CA VAL A 116 13.65 -11.31 6.88
C VAL A 116 13.17 -10.52 8.10
N ALA A 117 12.76 -9.28 7.85
CA ALA A 117 12.01 -8.46 8.79
C ALA A 117 10.94 -7.72 7.98
N THR A 118 9.67 -8.03 8.21
CA THR A 118 8.55 -7.48 7.43
C THR A 118 7.24 -7.51 8.22
N GLY A 119 6.21 -6.81 7.71
CA GLY A 119 4.88 -6.83 8.32
C GLY A 119 4.84 -6.09 9.65
N ASP A 120 5.34 -4.87 9.68
CA ASP A 120 5.50 -4.09 10.90
C ASP A 120 4.18 -3.52 11.46
N SER A 121 3.07 -3.66 10.74
CA SER A 121 1.74 -3.18 11.15
C SER A 121 1.74 -1.70 11.58
N GLY A 122 2.45 -0.85 10.84
CA GLY A 122 2.61 0.59 11.14
C GLY A 122 3.57 0.91 12.30
N ASN A 123 4.14 -0.10 12.95
CA ASN A 123 5.07 0.06 14.09
C ASN A 123 6.55 -0.12 13.68
N GLY A 124 6.94 0.42 12.52
CA GLY A 124 8.25 0.21 11.92
C GLY A 124 9.44 0.55 12.81
N MET A 125 9.37 1.62 13.60
CA MET A 125 10.44 1.99 14.54
C MET A 125 10.64 0.93 15.63
N THR A 126 9.54 0.42 16.20
CA THR A 126 9.57 -0.61 17.24
C THR A 126 10.07 -1.93 16.65
N HIS A 127 9.42 -2.42 15.59
CA HIS A 127 9.78 -3.71 14.97
C HIS A 127 11.17 -3.68 14.33
N GLY A 128 11.61 -2.54 13.78
CA GLY A 128 12.97 -2.38 13.27
C GLY A 128 14.02 -2.49 14.37
N THR A 129 13.74 -1.95 15.56
CA THR A 129 14.61 -2.10 16.73
C THR A 129 14.64 -3.56 17.22
N ILE A 130 13.47 -4.20 17.31
CA ILE A 130 13.37 -5.63 17.65
C ILE A 130 14.14 -6.48 16.65
N ALA A 131 13.98 -6.20 15.34
CA ALA A 131 14.69 -6.90 14.28
C ALA A 131 16.22 -6.77 14.44
N GLY A 132 16.72 -5.57 14.74
CA GLY A 132 18.14 -5.35 14.99
C GLY A 132 18.67 -6.22 16.14
N VAL A 133 17.93 -6.33 17.24
CA VAL A 133 18.33 -7.16 18.39
C VAL A 133 18.21 -8.65 18.04
N LEU A 134 17.03 -9.08 17.57
CA LEU A 134 16.73 -10.49 17.33
C LEU A 134 17.61 -11.09 16.25
N LEU A 135 17.75 -10.43 15.09
CA LEU A 135 18.58 -10.95 14.00
C LEU A 135 20.05 -10.97 14.38
N THR A 136 20.53 -10.03 15.19
CA THR A 136 21.90 -10.09 15.71
C THR A 136 22.12 -11.32 16.55
N ASP A 137 21.18 -11.63 17.46
CA ASP A 137 21.29 -12.82 18.32
C ASP A 137 21.27 -14.11 17.49
N LEU A 138 20.36 -14.22 16.52
CA LEU A 138 20.28 -15.38 15.63
C LEU A 138 21.58 -15.57 14.81
N LEU A 139 22.15 -14.49 14.28
CA LEU A 139 23.38 -14.54 13.48
C LEU A 139 24.61 -14.98 14.27
N VAL A 140 24.66 -14.64 15.56
CA VAL A 140 25.78 -15.04 16.44
C VAL A 140 25.51 -16.31 17.22
N GLY A 141 24.37 -16.98 16.99
CA GLY A 141 23.98 -18.21 17.66
C GLY A 141 23.61 -18.03 19.15
N ARG A 142 23.10 -16.85 19.49
CA ARG A 142 22.64 -16.55 20.86
C ARG A 142 21.15 -16.82 20.98
N GLU A 143 20.72 -17.50 22.03
CA GLU A 143 19.30 -17.70 22.33
C GLU A 143 18.60 -16.36 22.58
N ASN A 144 17.43 -16.19 21.97
CA ASN A 144 16.59 -15.01 22.16
C ASN A 144 15.14 -15.47 22.45
N PRO A 145 14.51 -15.02 23.54
CA PRO A 145 13.16 -15.47 23.93
C PRO A 145 12.07 -15.02 22.93
N TRP A 146 12.37 -14.06 22.06
CA TRP A 146 11.43 -13.54 21.06
C TRP A 146 11.47 -14.29 19.72
N GLU A 147 12.49 -15.13 19.48
CA GLU A 147 12.67 -15.88 18.25
C GLU A 147 11.37 -16.56 17.81
N ARG A 148 10.78 -17.36 18.71
CA ARG A 148 9.56 -18.10 18.46
C ARG A 148 8.33 -17.20 18.26
N LEU A 149 8.29 -16.03 18.90
CA LEU A 149 7.18 -15.08 18.80
C LEU A 149 7.14 -14.41 17.43
N TYR A 150 8.31 -14.06 16.90
CA TYR A 150 8.46 -13.35 15.64
C TYR A 150 8.78 -14.26 14.45
N ASP A 151 8.88 -15.56 14.65
CA ASP A 151 9.21 -16.55 13.61
C ASP A 151 8.36 -16.33 12.34
N PRO A 152 8.99 -16.12 11.16
CA PRO A 152 8.26 -15.99 9.90
C PRO A 152 7.40 -17.21 9.54
N GLY A 153 7.77 -18.40 10.01
CA GLY A 153 7.01 -19.64 9.83
C GLY A 153 5.89 -19.87 10.84
N ARG A 154 5.69 -18.96 11.80
CA ARG A 154 4.67 -19.15 12.85
C ARG A 154 3.26 -19.24 12.28
N VAL A 155 2.45 -20.10 12.88
CA VAL A 155 1.01 -20.22 12.60
C VAL A 155 0.23 -19.79 13.84
N THR A 156 -0.55 -18.73 13.72
CA THR A 156 -1.36 -18.17 14.81
C THR A 156 -2.81 -18.63 14.68
N LEU A 157 -3.19 -19.70 15.37
CA LEU A 157 -4.55 -20.26 15.29
C LEU A 157 -5.64 -19.26 15.67
N GLY A 158 -5.37 -18.33 16.60
CA GLY A 158 -6.29 -17.26 16.98
C GLY A 158 -6.62 -16.28 15.85
N ALA A 159 -5.77 -16.19 14.82
CA ALA A 159 -5.96 -15.32 13.66
C ALA A 159 -6.69 -15.99 12.49
N SER A 160 -7.10 -17.25 12.62
CA SER A 160 -7.72 -18.02 11.52
C SER A 160 -8.98 -17.37 10.95
N GLY A 161 -9.79 -16.74 11.79
CA GLY A 161 -10.99 -15.99 11.35
C GLY A 161 -10.63 -14.76 10.51
N VAL A 162 -9.58 -14.03 10.88
CA VAL A 162 -9.07 -12.88 10.10
C VAL A 162 -8.53 -13.40 8.78
N TYR A 163 -7.70 -14.43 8.80
CA TYR A 163 -7.14 -15.05 7.61
C TYR A 163 -8.23 -15.48 6.61
N ALA A 164 -9.27 -16.18 7.08
CA ALA A 164 -10.37 -16.62 6.23
C ALA A 164 -11.12 -15.44 5.61
N ARG A 165 -11.39 -14.39 6.38
CA ARG A 165 -12.06 -13.17 5.89
C ARG A 165 -11.24 -12.45 4.84
N GLU A 166 -9.93 -12.29 5.07
CA GLU A 166 -9.05 -11.61 4.12
C GLU A 166 -8.92 -12.39 2.81
N ASN A 167 -8.79 -13.71 2.86
CA ASN A 167 -8.79 -14.54 1.65
C ASN A 167 -10.14 -14.51 0.91
N ALA A 168 -11.27 -14.47 1.62
CA ALA A 168 -12.59 -14.28 1.01
C ALA A 168 -12.71 -12.90 0.35
N ASN A 169 -12.16 -11.85 0.97
CA ASN A 169 -12.09 -10.51 0.37
C ASN A 169 -11.30 -10.55 -0.95
N VAL A 170 -10.11 -11.15 -0.94
CA VAL A 170 -9.28 -11.32 -2.16
C VAL A 170 -10.04 -12.10 -3.24
N ALA A 171 -10.69 -13.22 -2.89
CA ALA A 171 -11.49 -13.99 -3.84
C ALA A 171 -12.61 -13.14 -4.47
N GLY A 172 -13.24 -12.26 -3.67
CA GLY A 172 -14.25 -11.31 -4.17
C GLY A 172 -13.72 -10.33 -5.20
N ARG A 173 -12.42 -9.96 -5.14
CA ARG A 173 -11.80 -9.03 -6.11
C ARG A 173 -11.64 -9.62 -7.51
N TYR A 174 -11.66 -10.92 -7.66
CA TYR A 174 -11.71 -11.52 -8.99
C TYR A 174 -13.01 -11.22 -9.76
N ALA A 175 -14.07 -10.74 -9.07
CA ALA A 175 -15.26 -10.22 -9.75
C ALA A 175 -14.97 -8.99 -10.63
N ASP A 176 -13.88 -8.28 -10.42
CA ASP A 176 -13.45 -7.15 -11.26
C ASP A 176 -13.16 -7.59 -12.70
N TRP A 177 -12.88 -8.87 -12.92
CA TRP A 177 -12.80 -9.45 -14.28
C TRP A 177 -14.13 -9.40 -15.03
N LEU A 178 -15.25 -9.29 -14.34
CA LEU A 178 -16.58 -9.21 -14.94
C LEU A 178 -17.07 -7.76 -15.11
N ARG A 179 -16.35 -6.80 -14.54
CA ARG A 179 -16.72 -5.38 -14.65
C ARG A 179 -16.47 -4.84 -16.04
N LYS A 180 -17.25 -3.84 -16.41
CA LYS A 180 -16.98 -3.00 -17.58
C LYS A 180 -15.75 -2.14 -17.29
N GLY A 181 -15.07 -1.68 -18.35
CA GLY A 181 -13.99 -0.70 -18.19
C GLY A 181 -14.51 0.62 -17.64
N ASP A 182 -13.58 1.42 -17.11
CA ASP A 182 -13.89 2.75 -16.56
C ASP A 182 -14.25 3.74 -17.68
N VAL A 183 -13.70 3.54 -18.87
CA VAL A 183 -13.98 4.33 -20.06
C VAL A 183 -14.42 3.46 -21.24
N ALA A 184 -15.32 3.98 -22.06
CA ALA A 184 -15.75 3.33 -23.29
C ALA A 184 -14.81 3.65 -24.46
N SER A 185 -14.22 4.83 -24.48
CA SER A 185 -13.30 5.34 -25.48
C SER A 185 -12.07 5.97 -24.83
N LEU A 186 -10.95 5.93 -25.54
CA LEU A 186 -9.74 6.65 -25.13
C LEU A 186 -9.92 8.18 -25.18
N ASP A 187 -10.88 8.66 -25.99
CA ASP A 187 -11.19 10.09 -26.08
C ASP A 187 -11.78 10.64 -24.78
N ASP A 188 -12.43 9.77 -23.98
CA ASP A 188 -13.03 10.12 -22.69
C ASP A 188 -11.99 10.24 -21.57
N LEU A 189 -10.74 9.80 -21.81
CA LEU A 189 -9.68 9.82 -20.79
C LEU A 189 -9.04 11.19 -20.72
N ALA A 190 -9.16 11.86 -19.56
CA ALA A 190 -8.55 13.16 -19.32
C ALA A 190 -7.01 13.09 -19.28
N ARG A 191 -6.33 14.21 -19.52
CA ARG A 191 -4.88 14.32 -19.34
C ARG A 191 -4.51 14.20 -17.86
N GLY A 192 -3.43 13.48 -17.56
CA GLY A 192 -3.00 13.16 -16.21
C GLY A 192 -3.83 12.07 -15.53
N ALA A 193 -4.76 11.42 -16.26
CA ALA A 193 -5.62 10.40 -15.71
C ALA A 193 -5.31 9.00 -16.27
N GLY A 194 -5.63 7.99 -15.49
CA GLY A 194 -5.60 6.59 -15.87
C GLY A 194 -6.98 5.96 -15.80
N ALA A 195 -7.23 4.96 -16.63
CA ALA A 195 -8.49 4.22 -16.65
C ALA A 195 -8.30 2.80 -17.17
N ILE A 196 -9.18 1.89 -16.74
CA ILE A 196 -9.25 0.54 -17.27
C ILE A 196 -10.10 0.53 -18.54
N LEU A 197 -9.48 0.12 -19.64
CA LEU A 197 -10.14 -0.10 -20.91
C LEU A 197 -10.32 -1.60 -21.14
N VAL A 198 -11.56 -2.02 -21.44
CA VAL A 198 -11.88 -3.42 -21.74
C VAL A 198 -12.02 -3.60 -23.25
N ARG A 199 -11.30 -4.56 -23.80
CA ARG A 199 -11.38 -4.97 -25.22
C ARG A 199 -11.47 -6.49 -25.30
N GLY A 200 -12.67 -7.00 -25.55
CA GLY A 200 -12.93 -8.44 -25.50
C GLY A 200 -12.63 -9.01 -24.10
N LEU A 201 -11.72 -9.98 -24.05
CA LEU A 201 -11.26 -10.57 -22.78
C LEU A 201 -10.08 -9.82 -22.15
N ARG A 202 -9.55 -8.80 -22.82
CA ARG A 202 -8.37 -8.06 -22.35
C ARG A 202 -8.78 -6.88 -21.49
N ARG A 203 -8.02 -6.64 -20.43
CA ARG A 203 -8.10 -5.48 -19.56
C ARG A 203 -6.79 -4.73 -19.61
N LEU A 204 -6.88 -3.46 -19.95
CA LEU A 204 -5.75 -2.58 -20.16
C LEU A 204 -5.81 -1.44 -19.16
N ALA A 205 -4.71 -1.18 -18.53
CA ALA A 205 -4.46 0.03 -17.76
C ALA A 205 -3.89 1.07 -18.74
N VAL A 206 -4.65 2.12 -19.01
CA VAL A 206 -4.27 3.17 -19.96
C VAL A 206 -4.14 4.49 -19.21
N TYR A 207 -2.97 5.10 -19.32
CA TYR A 207 -2.67 6.41 -18.76
C TYR A 207 -2.50 7.43 -19.90
N ARG A 208 -3.11 8.61 -19.76
CA ARG A 208 -2.87 9.74 -20.66
C ARG A 208 -2.00 10.75 -19.96
N ASP A 209 -0.79 10.98 -20.45
CA ASP A 209 0.10 11.98 -19.89
C ASP A 209 -0.41 13.42 -20.09
N LEU A 210 0.29 14.39 -19.49
CA LEU A 210 -0.10 15.80 -19.55
C LEU A 210 0.05 16.39 -20.95
N GLU A 211 0.91 15.82 -21.79
CA GLU A 211 1.12 16.19 -23.19
C GLU A 211 0.04 15.60 -24.11
N GLY A 212 -0.68 14.57 -23.63
CA GLY A 212 -1.76 13.89 -24.33
C GLY A 212 -1.35 12.54 -24.95
N GLY A 213 -0.11 12.09 -24.73
CA GLY A 213 0.39 10.77 -25.10
C GLY A 213 -0.34 9.67 -24.32
N LEU A 214 -0.57 8.52 -24.97
CA LEU A 214 -1.20 7.37 -24.35
C LEU A 214 -0.18 6.29 -24.04
N HIS A 215 -0.17 5.83 -22.79
CA HIS A 215 0.65 4.74 -22.31
C HIS A 215 -0.25 3.60 -21.87
N ALA A 216 0.03 2.38 -22.32
CA ALA A 216 -0.81 1.24 -22.02
C ALA A 216 0.02 0.05 -21.52
N CYS A 217 -0.54 -0.62 -20.54
CA CYS A 217 -0.05 -1.90 -20.06
C CYS A 217 -1.22 -2.83 -19.74
N SER A 218 -0.93 -4.08 -19.47
CA SER A 218 -1.94 -5.01 -18.97
C SER A 218 -2.43 -4.53 -17.61
N ALA A 219 -3.75 -4.51 -17.41
CA ALA A 219 -4.32 -4.23 -16.08
C ALA A 219 -4.25 -5.44 -15.13
N VAL A 220 -3.58 -6.52 -15.54
CA VAL A 220 -3.49 -7.76 -14.75
C VAL A 220 -2.23 -7.76 -13.91
N CYS A 221 -2.40 -7.71 -12.61
CA CYS A 221 -1.30 -7.75 -11.65
C CYS A 221 -0.50 -9.06 -11.80
N PRO A 222 0.83 -9.01 -11.99
CA PRO A 222 1.65 -10.20 -12.20
C PRO A 222 1.85 -11.05 -10.96
N HIS A 223 1.37 -10.61 -9.78
CA HIS A 223 1.40 -11.41 -8.56
C HIS A 223 0.42 -12.60 -8.64
N LEU A 224 -0.89 -12.34 -8.58
CA LEU A 224 -1.94 -13.38 -8.62
C LEU A 224 -3.09 -13.04 -9.60
N GLY A 225 -2.87 -12.20 -10.58
CA GLY A 225 -3.82 -11.99 -11.68
C GLY A 225 -5.04 -11.13 -11.37
N CYS A 226 -5.05 -10.35 -10.29
CA CYS A 226 -6.13 -9.41 -10.01
C CYS A 226 -6.04 -8.19 -10.94
N VAL A 227 -7.18 -7.54 -11.20
CA VAL A 227 -7.22 -6.30 -11.98
C VAL A 227 -6.79 -5.14 -11.10
N VAL A 228 -5.85 -4.32 -11.58
CA VAL A 228 -5.42 -3.10 -10.89
C VAL A 228 -6.42 -1.97 -11.13
N HIS A 229 -6.42 -0.96 -10.23
CA HIS A 229 -7.28 0.22 -10.30
C HIS A 229 -6.41 1.48 -10.32
N TRP A 230 -6.88 2.53 -11.00
CA TRP A 230 -6.20 3.81 -11.01
C TRP A 230 -6.43 4.58 -9.71
N ASN A 231 -5.34 5.06 -9.13
CA ASN A 231 -5.34 6.00 -8.01
C ASN A 231 -4.90 7.37 -8.54
N GLY A 232 -5.86 8.27 -8.72
CA GLY A 232 -5.61 9.57 -9.33
C GLY A 232 -4.83 10.53 -8.45
N VAL A 233 -4.81 10.35 -7.13
CA VAL A 233 -4.08 11.19 -6.19
C VAL A 233 -2.61 10.84 -6.17
N GLU A 234 -2.30 9.53 -6.20
CA GLU A 234 -0.93 9.02 -6.17
C GLU A 234 -0.36 8.82 -7.59
N SER A 235 -1.19 8.99 -8.64
CA SER A 235 -0.83 8.68 -10.03
C SER A 235 -0.26 7.28 -10.18
N SER A 236 -0.97 6.29 -9.62
CA SER A 236 -0.52 4.91 -9.55
C SER A 236 -1.61 3.92 -9.92
N TRP A 237 -1.19 2.70 -10.30
CA TRP A 237 -2.05 1.54 -10.45
C TRP A 237 -1.96 0.68 -9.21
N ASP A 238 -3.05 0.55 -8.47
CA ASP A 238 -3.10 -0.16 -7.20
C ASP A 238 -3.84 -1.49 -7.33
N CYS A 239 -3.24 -2.58 -6.83
CA CYS A 239 -3.86 -3.90 -6.86
C CYS A 239 -4.70 -4.12 -5.60
N PRO A 240 -6.04 -4.35 -5.72
CA PRO A 240 -6.94 -4.46 -4.57
C PRO A 240 -6.82 -5.79 -3.81
N CYS A 241 -6.08 -6.76 -4.35
CA CYS A 241 -5.94 -8.08 -3.74
C CYS A 241 -4.90 -8.09 -2.62
N HIS A 242 -3.67 -7.62 -2.92
CA HIS A 242 -2.56 -7.70 -1.97
C HIS A 242 -1.74 -6.39 -1.91
N GLY A 243 -2.26 -5.30 -2.48
CA GLY A 243 -1.66 -3.98 -2.34
C GLY A 243 -0.42 -3.71 -3.21
N SER A 244 -0.14 -4.53 -4.24
CA SER A 244 0.93 -4.15 -5.19
C SER A 244 0.61 -2.80 -5.82
N ARG A 245 1.59 -1.92 -5.89
CA ARG A 245 1.48 -0.59 -6.50
C ARG A 245 2.46 -0.45 -7.65
N PHE A 246 1.99 0.17 -8.74
CA PHE A 246 2.77 0.44 -9.92
C PHE A 246 2.65 1.93 -10.27
N ASP A 247 3.68 2.51 -10.86
CA ASP A 247 3.61 3.89 -11.35
C ASP A 247 2.65 4.00 -12.56
N GLU A 248 2.47 5.21 -13.05
CA GLU A 248 1.60 5.52 -14.19
C GLU A 248 1.98 4.78 -15.47
N LEU A 249 3.24 4.34 -15.59
CA LEU A 249 3.76 3.57 -16.72
C LEU A 249 3.75 2.05 -16.48
N GLY A 250 3.24 1.60 -15.33
CA GLY A 250 3.12 0.19 -14.97
C GLY A 250 4.38 -0.43 -14.35
N ARG A 251 5.39 0.37 -13.96
CA ARG A 251 6.58 -0.12 -13.27
C ARG A 251 6.30 -0.33 -11.78
N VAL A 252 6.84 -1.40 -11.20
CA VAL A 252 6.65 -1.72 -9.78
C VAL A 252 7.20 -0.60 -8.90
N VAL A 253 6.33 -0.09 -8.02
CA VAL A 253 6.68 0.85 -6.95
C VAL A 253 6.72 0.11 -5.61
N ASN A 254 5.73 -0.77 -5.36
CA ASN A 254 5.66 -1.56 -4.15
C ASN A 254 5.09 -2.95 -4.41
N GLY A 255 5.64 -3.98 -3.71
CA GLY A 255 5.20 -5.36 -3.80
C GLY A 255 3.80 -5.63 -3.24
N PRO A 256 3.40 -6.92 -3.25
CA PRO A 256 4.20 -8.13 -3.46
C PRO A 256 4.53 -8.49 -4.92
N ALA A 257 3.99 -7.79 -5.92
CA ALA A 257 4.44 -8.00 -7.30
C ALA A 257 5.94 -7.68 -7.42
N ASN A 258 6.68 -8.54 -8.12
CA ASN A 258 8.12 -8.42 -8.35
C ASN A 258 8.48 -8.14 -9.83
N ARG A 259 7.46 -7.89 -10.64
CA ARG A 259 7.58 -7.55 -12.07
C ARG A 259 6.60 -6.44 -12.42
N ASP A 260 6.95 -5.66 -13.43
CA ASP A 260 6.11 -4.61 -13.99
C ASP A 260 4.84 -5.18 -14.64
N LEU A 261 3.82 -4.35 -14.79
CA LEU A 261 2.67 -4.68 -15.61
C LEU A 261 3.15 -4.93 -17.05
N ALA A 262 2.67 -6.00 -17.68
CA ALA A 262 3.11 -6.35 -19.03
C ALA A 262 2.78 -5.20 -19.99
N PRO A 263 3.73 -4.73 -20.82
CA PRO A 263 3.49 -3.64 -21.77
C PRO A 263 2.41 -4.03 -22.79
N ALA A 264 1.64 -3.04 -23.22
CA ALA A 264 0.63 -3.20 -24.28
C ALA A 264 0.77 -2.08 -25.29
N THR A 265 0.54 -2.40 -26.56
CA THR A 265 0.52 -1.40 -27.63
C THR A 265 -0.93 -1.10 -28.01
N LEU A 266 -1.25 0.19 -28.13
CA LEU A 266 -2.52 0.68 -28.64
C LEU A 266 -2.37 0.87 -30.14
N ASP A 267 -3.19 0.19 -30.93
CA ASP A 267 -3.29 0.45 -32.37
C ASP A 267 -4.30 1.58 -32.58
N GLU A 268 -3.81 2.76 -32.91
CA GLU A 268 -4.62 3.95 -33.15
C GLU A 268 -5.52 3.78 -34.41
N SER A 269 -5.07 3.03 -35.44
CA SER A 269 -5.78 2.89 -36.69
C SER A 269 -6.96 1.92 -36.63
N ALA A 270 -6.86 0.90 -35.79
CA ALA A 270 -7.86 -0.17 -35.66
C ALA A 270 -8.65 -0.13 -34.35
N ARG A 271 -8.33 0.78 -33.42
CA ARG A 271 -8.80 0.71 -32.01
C ARG A 271 -8.56 -0.69 -31.39
N ALA A 272 -7.62 -1.42 -31.95
CA ALA A 272 -7.22 -2.76 -31.54
C ALA A 272 -5.94 -2.69 -30.70
N VAL A 273 -5.83 -3.59 -29.75
CA VAL A 273 -4.66 -3.71 -28.89
C VAL A 273 -3.84 -4.90 -29.36
N VAL A 274 -2.55 -4.68 -29.60
CA VAL A 274 -1.58 -5.74 -29.87
C VAL A 274 -0.73 -5.90 -28.62
N LEU A 275 -0.88 -7.03 -27.91
CA LEU A 275 0.12 -7.44 -26.91
C LEU A 275 1.26 -8.15 -27.66
N PRO A 276 2.51 -8.01 -27.19
CA PRO A 276 3.60 -8.81 -27.76
C PRO A 276 3.22 -10.30 -27.72
N GLU A 277 3.48 -11.00 -28.81
CA GLU A 277 3.25 -12.44 -28.91
C GLU A 277 4.18 -13.17 -27.91
N GLY A 278 3.60 -13.68 -26.84
CA GLY A 278 4.25 -14.51 -25.84
C GLY A 278 3.21 -15.08 -24.89
N PRO A 279 3.44 -16.27 -24.34
CA PRO A 279 2.54 -16.79 -23.32
C PRO A 279 2.51 -15.83 -22.15
N ILE A 280 1.30 -15.43 -21.71
CA ILE A 280 1.10 -14.78 -20.42
C ILE A 280 1.76 -15.72 -19.41
N PRO A 281 2.82 -15.32 -18.68
CA PRO A 281 3.42 -16.20 -17.68
C PRO A 281 2.32 -16.60 -16.72
N ALA A 282 2.18 -17.90 -16.49
CA ALA A 282 1.23 -18.42 -15.52
C ALA A 282 1.51 -17.71 -14.17
N PRO A 283 0.47 -17.39 -13.40
CA PRO A 283 0.67 -16.90 -12.04
C PRO A 283 1.61 -17.86 -11.32
N GLU A 284 2.61 -17.34 -10.63
CA GLU A 284 3.47 -18.18 -9.79
C GLU A 284 2.54 -18.87 -8.82
N GLY A 285 2.44 -20.20 -8.91
CA GLY A 285 1.65 -21.01 -7.99
C GLY A 285 2.15 -20.80 -6.55
N PRO A 286 1.37 -21.18 -5.57
CA PRO A 286 1.80 -21.12 -4.18
C PRO A 286 3.17 -21.80 -4.07
N ILE A 287 4.11 -21.12 -3.42
CA ILE A 287 5.46 -21.66 -3.14
C ILE A 287 5.25 -23.05 -2.58
N PRO A 288 5.80 -24.11 -3.18
CA PRO A 288 5.57 -25.47 -2.72
C PRO A 288 5.96 -25.57 -1.25
N ALA A 289 5.07 -26.11 -0.43
CA ALA A 289 5.33 -26.34 0.98
C ALA A 289 6.62 -27.17 1.10
N ASN A 290 7.52 -26.72 1.94
CA ASN A 290 8.80 -27.42 2.21
C ASN A 290 8.50 -28.85 2.69
N PRO A 291 8.90 -29.93 1.97
CA PRO A 291 8.63 -31.31 2.37
C PRO A 291 9.43 -31.81 3.58
N GLY A 292 10.18 -30.90 4.24
CA GLY A 292 11.10 -31.24 5.35
C GLY A 292 10.69 -30.72 6.73
N ALA A 293 9.47 -30.21 6.92
CA ALA A 293 8.98 -29.83 8.25
C ALA A 293 8.18 -31.01 8.86
N THR A 294 8.90 -32.02 9.34
CA THR A 294 8.38 -33.00 10.31
C THR A 294 8.99 -32.75 11.67
#